data_7dda442ed0a485c64ca74a041faa0bb1
#
_entry.id   7dda442ed0a485c64ca74a041faa0bb1
#
_cell.length_a   1.000
_cell.length_b   1.000
_cell.length_c   1.000
_cell.angle_alpha   90.00
_cell.angle_beta   90.00
_cell.angle_gamma   90.00
#
_symmetry.space_group_name_H-M   'P 1'
#
loop_
_entity.id
_entity.type
_entity.pdbx_description
1 polymer ?
#
loop_
_entity_poly.entity_id
_entity_poly.type
_entity_poly.pdbx_seq_one_letter_code
_entity_poly.pdbx_strand_id
1 'polypeptide(L)'
;MRGRKLELEHFINQHCVDICLLSETFLNHGQAFRLANSVCHRTDRAIAGGGTAILVRRVIAHLSVPIPGLTHLQATAIQVTMAGKPIKILAAYLSPSSPLIGADLSACFDRGMPVLIACDLNAKHVDWNSRLSTRRGNYCVIMPTGTPVLSLERIPQPLTHATPWLLPTPWTS
;
A
#
# COMPACT_ATOMS: atom_id res chain seq x y z
N MET A 1 -11.49 6.28 -7.20
CA MET A 1 -10.66 6.71 -8.36
C MET A 1 -11.46 7.31 -9.52
N ARG A 2 -12.76 6.98 -9.68
CA ARG A 2 -13.64 7.67 -10.65
C ARG A 2 -13.66 9.17 -10.33
N GLY A 3 -13.27 10.06 -11.24
CA GLY A 3 -13.26 11.51 -11.07
C GLY A 3 -11.95 12.12 -10.53
N ARG A 4 -11.03 11.34 -9.96
CA ARG A 4 -9.75 11.86 -9.43
C ARG A 4 -8.51 11.43 -10.23
N LYS A 5 -8.71 10.94 -11.44
CA LYS A 5 -7.58 10.50 -12.29
C LYS A 5 -6.64 11.64 -12.61
N LEU A 6 -7.19 12.81 -13.00
CA LEU A 6 -6.39 13.98 -13.34
C LEU A 6 -5.61 14.55 -12.15
N GLU A 7 -6.24 14.57 -10.96
CA GLU A 7 -5.56 14.97 -9.72
C GLU A 7 -4.38 14.04 -9.40
N LEU A 8 -4.59 12.73 -9.53
CA LEU A 8 -3.55 11.74 -9.31
C LEU A 8 -2.41 11.89 -10.34
N GLU A 9 -2.75 12.08 -11.60
CA GLU A 9 -1.77 12.28 -12.67
C GLU A 9 -0.96 13.55 -12.45
N HIS A 10 -1.61 14.63 -12.06
CA HIS A 10 -0.95 15.88 -11.69
C HIS A 10 0.00 15.67 -10.50
N PHE A 11 -0.47 15.02 -9.44
CA PHE A 11 0.33 14.71 -8.26
C PHE A 11 1.58 13.88 -8.60
N ILE A 12 1.41 12.79 -9.35
CA ILE A 12 2.51 11.92 -9.75
C ILE A 12 3.56 12.68 -10.57
N ASN A 13 3.11 13.52 -11.50
CA ASN A 13 4.02 14.31 -12.34
C ASN A 13 4.70 15.43 -11.54
N GLN A 14 3.96 16.16 -10.73
CA GLN A 14 4.48 17.27 -9.91
C GLN A 14 5.55 16.80 -8.93
N HIS A 15 5.36 15.63 -8.32
CA HIS A 15 6.27 15.09 -7.30
C HIS A 15 7.24 14.04 -7.85
N CYS A 16 7.30 13.86 -9.18
CA CYS A 16 8.18 12.88 -9.83
C CYS A 16 8.07 11.47 -9.21
N VAL A 17 6.84 11.05 -8.87
CA VAL A 17 6.61 9.78 -8.19
C VAL A 17 6.90 8.61 -9.11
N ASP A 18 7.79 7.72 -8.70
CA ASP A 18 8.16 6.52 -9.45
C ASP A 18 7.23 5.34 -9.21
N ILE A 19 6.83 5.15 -7.95
CA ILE A 19 5.91 4.07 -7.54
C ILE A 19 4.85 4.68 -6.63
N CYS A 20 3.57 4.49 -6.98
CA CYS A 20 2.45 4.98 -6.20
C CYS A 20 1.58 3.81 -5.74
N LEU A 21 1.41 3.67 -4.43
CA LEU A 21 0.60 2.63 -3.80
C LEU A 21 -0.77 3.21 -3.44
N LEU A 22 -1.82 2.53 -3.85
CA LEU A 22 -3.19 3.01 -3.74
C LEU A 22 -4.07 1.96 -3.07
N SER A 23 -4.83 2.38 -2.08
CA SER A 23 -5.92 1.64 -1.46
C SER A 23 -7.27 2.28 -1.80
N GLU A 24 -8.35 1.53 -1.65
CA GLU A 24 -9.72 1.99 -1.94
C GLU A 24 -9.88 2.57 -3.35
N THR A 25 -9.38 1.84 -4.35
CA THR A 25 -9.41 2.32 -5.75
C THR A 25 -10.82 2.46 -6.30
N PHE A 26 -11.78 1.68 -5.79
CA PHE A 26 -13.17 1.59 -6.28
C PHE A 26 -13.25 1.27 -7.78
N LEU A 27 -12.23 0.60 -8.31
CA LEU A 27 -12.23 0.14 -9.69
C LEU A 27 -12.87 -1.24 -9.77
N ASN A 28 -13.66 -1.47 -10.82
CA ASN A 28 -14.31 -2.74 -11.09
C ASN A 28 -13.60 -3.48 -12.22
N HIS A 29 -13.77 -4.80 -12.25
CA HIS A 29 -13.35 -5.61 -13.41
C HIS A 29 -13.95 -5.04 -14.70
N GLY A 30 -13.16 -4.94 -15.74
CA GLY A 30 -13.56 -4.38 -17.02
C GLY A 30 -13.46 -2.85 -17.14
N GLN A 31 -13.28 -2.12 -16.05
CA GLN A 31 -13.05 -0.69 -16.10
C GLN A 31 -11.59 -0.40 -16.50
N ALA A 32 -11.39 0.21 -17.66
CA ALA A 32 -10.05 0.62 -18.09
C ALA A 32 -9.53 1.74 -17.17
N PHE A 33 -8.35 1.53 -16.59
CA PHE A 33 -7.61 2.56 -15.87
C PHE A 33 -6.18 2.58 -16.38
N ARG A 34 -5.81 3.68 -17.01
CA ARG A 34 -4.47 3.89 -17.57
C ARG A 34 -3.99 5.27 -17.19
N LEU A 35 -2.74 5.37 -16.78
CA LEU A 35 -2.05 6.62 -16.54
C LEU A 35 -0.87 6.75 -17.49
N ALA A 36 -0.60 7.96 -17.99
CA ALA A 36 0.52 8.19 -18.88
C ALA A 36 1.84 7.75 -18.22
N ASN A 37 2.74 7.17 -18.99
CA ASN A 37 4.06 6.70 -18.56
C ASN A 37 4.08 5.73 -17.37
N SER A 38 2.94 5.13 -17.01
CA SER A 38 2.84 4.20 -15.89
C SER A 38 2.29 2.84 -16.33
N VAL A 39 2.70 1.79 -15.62
CA VAL A 39 2.08 0.47 -15.62
C VAL A 39 1.22 0.39 -14.36
N CYS A 40 0.00 -0.13 -14.49
CA CYS A 40 -0.92 -0.30 -13.37
C CYS A 40 -1.10 -1.77 -13.06
N HIS A 41 -0.65 -2.21 -11.90
CA HIS A 41 -0.99 -3.49 -11.29
C HIS A 41 -2.12 -3.27 -10.31
N ARG A 42 -3.17 -4.09 -10.35
CA ARG A 42 -4.33 -3.88 -9.48
C ARG A 42 -5.04 -5.16 -9.12
N THR A 43 -5.67 -5.12 -7.97
CA THR A 43 -6.60 -6.15 -7.49
C THR A 43 -7.95 -5.48 -7.28
N ASP A 44 -8.89 -5.81 -8.17
CA ASP A 44 -10.24 -5.26 -8.12
C ASP A 44 -11.13 -6.13 -7.24
N ARG A 45 -12.09 -5.52 -6.60
CA ARG A 45 -13.11 -6.23 -5.84
C ARG A 45 -14.31 -6.55 -6.74
N ALA A 46 -14.90 -7.73 -6.54
CA ALA A 46 -16.12 -8.14 -7.26
C ALA A 46 -17.35 -7.28 -6.90
N ILE A 47 -17.37 -6.70 -5.70
CA ILE A 47 -18.46 -5.86 -5.18
C ILE A 47 -17.94 -4.41 -5.08
N ALA A 48 -18.84 -3.44 -5.23
CA ALA A 48 -18.50 -2.02 -5.13
C ALA A 48 -17.78 -1.68 -3.81
N GLY A 49 -16.64 -1.03 -3.89
CA GLY A 49 -15.80 -0.60 -2.76
C GLY A 49 -14.52 -1.41 -2.59
N GLY A 50 -13.49 -0.79 -2.05
CA GLY A 50 -12.16 -1.37 -1.84
C GLY A 50 -11.33 -1.42 -3.12
N GLY A 51 -10.48 -2.44 -3.23
CA GLY A 51 -9.50 -2.59 -4.31
C GLY A 51 -8.16 -1.92 -4.00
N THR A 52 -7.08 -2.48 -4.52
CA THR A 52 -5.72 -1.92 -4.40
C THR A 52 -5.09 -1.76 -5.77
N ALA A 53 -4.17 -0.82 -5.91
CA ALA A 53 -3.37 -0.70 -7.11
C ALA A 53 -1.96 -0.20 -6.81
N ILE A 54 -1.03 -0.58 -7.68
CA ILE A 54 0.32 -0.04 -7.71
C ILE A 54 0.56 0.53 -9.10
N LEU A 55 0.87 1.80 -9.16
CA LEU A 55 1.29 2.47 -10.38
C LEU A 55 2.82 2.54 -10.37
N VAL A 56 3.44 2.05 -11.42
CA VAL A 56 4.90 2.03 -11.56
C VAL A 56 5.27 2.77 -12.84
N ARG A 57 6.22 3.70 -12.75
CA ARG A 57 6.75 4.37 -13.94
C ARG A 57 7.35 3.35 -14.90
N ARG A 58 7.06 3.43 -16.19
CA ARG A 58 7.43 2.43 -17.21
C ARG A 58 8.92 2.13 -17.31
N VAL A 59 9.77 3.08 -16.95
CA VAL A 59 11.24 2.92 -16.97
C VAL A 59 11.76 2.04 -15.84
N ILE A 60 10.95 1.77 -14.82
CA ILE A 60 11.34 0.93 -13.67
C ILE A 60 11.06 -0.53 -14.02
N ALA A 61 12.11 -1.34 -14.04
CA ALA A 61 12.00 -2.78 -14.19
C ALA A 61 11.32 -3.39 -12.94
N HIS A 62 10.22 -4.10 -13.15
CA HIS A 62 9.45 -4.73 -12.09
C HIS A 62 8.69 -5.96 -12.57
N LEU A 63 8.31 -6.81 -11.64
CA LEU A 63 7.50 -8.00 -11.87
C LEU A 63 6.25 -7.95 -11.00
N SER A 64 5.12 -8.39 -11.54
CA SER A 64 3.91 -8.62 -10.72
C SER A 64 4.10 -9.88 -9.90
N VAL A 65 3.79 -9.82 -8.60
CA VAL A 65 3.92 -10.95 -7.68
C VAL A 65 2.53 -11.34 -7.17
N PRO A 66 2.06 -12.55 -7.46
CA PRO A 66 0.80 -13.03 -6.92
C PRO A 66 0.91 -13.26 -5.40
N ILE A 67 -0.15 -12.96 -4.67
CA ILE A 67 -0.28 -13.26 -3.25
C ILE A 67 -1.43 -14.25 -3.09
N PRO A 68 -1.14 -15.56 -3.02
CA PRO A 68 -2.18 -16.58 -2.86
C PRO A 68 -2.73 -16.61 -1.43
N GLY A 69 -3.94 -17.14 -1.28
CA GLY A 69 -4.51 -17.49 0.02
C GLY A 69 -5.09 -16.33 0.83
N LEU A 70 -5.23 -15.13 0.25
CA LEU A 70 -5.89 -14.02 0.93
C LEU A 70 -7.41 -14.25 1.02
N THR A 71 -7.96 -14.12 2.23
CA THR A 71 -9.39 -14.33 2.50
C THR A 71 -10.16 -13.00 2.61
N HIS A 72 -9.63 -12.08 3.38
CA HIS A 72 -10.28 -10.80 3.67
C HIS A 72 -9.45 -9.59 3.23
N LEU A 73 -8.13 -9.72 3.32
CA LEU A 73 -7.20 -8.68 2.89
C LEU A 73 -7.15 -8.61 1.37
N GLN A 74 -7.24 -7.42 0.82
CA GLN A 74 -6.99 -7.18 -0.60
C GLN A 74 -5.57 -6.66 -0.73
N ALA A 75 -4.77 -7.24 -1.60
CA ALA A 75 -3.42 -6.77 -1.82
C ALA A 75 -2.99 -6.92 -3.27
N THR A 76 -2.17 -5.98 -3.71
CA THR A 76 -1.45 -6.01 -4.97
C THR A 76 0.02 -5.93 -4.68
N ALA A 77 0.83 -6.78 -5.29
CA ALA A 77 2.27 -6.81 -5.06
C ALA A 77 3.06 -6.75 -6.36
N ILE A 78 4.21 -6.10 -6.26
CA ILE A 78 5.25 -6.11 -7.27
C ILE A 78 6.60 -6.42 -6.61
N GLN A 79 7.53 -6.89 -7.40
CA GLN A 79 8.94 -7.00 -7.04
C GLN A 79 9.74 -6.01 -7.88
N VAL A 80 10.62 -5.26 -7.23
CA VAL A 80 11.60 -4.36 -7.85
C VAL A 80 13.00 -4.69 -7.34
N THR A 81 14.03 -4.24 -8.04
CA THR A 81 15.40 -4.31 -7.56
C THR A 81 15.85 -2.93 -7.09
N MET A 82 16.22 -2.81 -5.83
CA MET A 82 16.75 -1.59 -5.23
C MET A 82 18.14 -1.87 -4.66
N ALA A 83 19.12 -1.06 -5.07
CA ALA A 83 20.53 -1.25 -4.67
C ALA A 83 21.04 -2.69 -4.89
N GLY A 84 20.66 -3.32 -6.01
CA GLY A 84 21.07 -4.68 -6.37
C GLY A 84 20.33 -5.80 -5.61
N LYS A 85 19.37 -5.47 -4.74
CA LYS A 85 18.60 -6.46 -3.96
C LYS A 85 17.13 -6.45 -4.37
N PRO A 86 16.49 -7.62 -4.51
CA PRO A 86 15.06 -7.68 -4.75
C PRO A 86 14.29 -7.26 -3.50
N ILE A 87 13.25 -6.45 -3.71
CA ILE A 87 12.32 -6.00 -2.66
C ILE A 87 10.91 -6.21 -3.17
N LYS A 88 10.05 -6.77 -2.33
CA LYS A 88 8.61 -6.90 -2.58
C LYS A 88 7.89 -5.67 -2.06
N ILE A 89 7.12 -5.02 -2.90
CA ILE A 89 6.33 -3.82 -2.56
C ILE A 89 4.84 -4.17 -2.67
N LEU A 90 4.08 -3.88 -1.61
CA LEU A 90 2.66 -4.20 -1.53
C LEU A 90 1.81 -2.96 -1.24
N ALA A 91 0.68 -2.87 -1.93
CA ALA A 91 -0.46 -2.06 -1.52
C ALA A 91 -1.53 -3.00 -0.95
N ALA A 92 -2.01 -2.75 0.26
CA ALA A 92 -3.00 -3.59 0.91
C ALA A 92 -4.17 -2.77 1.48
N TYR A 93 -5.34 -3.40 1.53
CA TYR A 93 -6.57 -2.82 2.07
C TYR A 93 -7.41 -3.86 2.80
N LEU A 94 -7.90 -3.51 3.98
CA LEU A 94 -8.85 -4.31 4.72
C LEU A 94 -10.10 -3.49 5.03
N SER A 95 -11.26 -3.94 4.55
CA SER A 95 -12.54 -3.28 4.82
C SER A 95 -12.82 -3.16 6.32
N PRO A 96 -13.45 -2.05 6.78
CA PRO A 96 -13.82 -1.88 8.19
C PRO A 96 -14.66 -3.04 8.76
N SER A 97 -15.49 -3.66 7.93
CA SER A 97 -16.38 -4.77 8.31
C SER A 97 -15.72 -6.16 8.27
N SER A 98 -14.52 -6.29 7.67
CA SER A 98 -13.86 -7.60 7.52
C SER A 98 -12.97 -7.91 8.72
N PRO A 99 -12.86 -9.15 9.18
CA PRO A 99 -11.92 -9.50 10.23
C PRO A 99 -10.48 -9.43 9.73
N LEU A 100 -9.57 -8.98 10.59
CA LEU A 100 -8.13 -9.11 10.35
C LEU A 100 -7.70 -10.50 10.84
N ILE A 101 -7.18 -11.32 9.93
CA ILE A 101 -6.67 -12.66 10.24
C ILE A 101 -5.17 -12.72 9.98
N GLY A 102 -4.46 -13.43 10.88
CA GLY A 102 -3.00 -13.54 10.82
C GLY A 102 -2.48 -14.23 9.56
N ALA A 103 -3.26 -15.19 9.03
CA ALA A 103 -2.90 -15.87 7.78
C ALA A 103 -2.79 -14.92 6.59
N ASP A 104 -3.72 -13.96 6.44
CA ASP A 104 -3.69 -12.94 5.38
C ASP A 104 -2.43 -12.06 5.51
N LEU A 105 -2.11 -11.62 6.72
CA LEU A 105 -0.91 -10.83 6.96
C LEU A 105 0.35 -11.66 6.69
N SER A 106 0.41 -12.90 7.18
CA SER A 106 1.55 -13.79 6.95
C SER A 106 1.80 -14.07 5.47
N ALA A 107 0.73 -14.17 4.66
CA ALA A 107 0.82 -14.36 3.21
C ALA A 107 1.44 -13.14 2.48
N CYS A 108 1.36 -11.96 3.08
CA CYS A 108 1.99 -10.75 2.52
C CYS A 108 3.51 -10.76 2.69
N PHE A 109 4.03 -11.44 3.73
CA PHE A 109 5.45 -11.47 4.02
C PHE A 109 6.13 -12.68 3.36
N ASP A 110 7.31 -12.44 2.82
CA ASP A 110 8.16 -13.47 2.24
C ASP A 110 9.38 -13.66 3.14
N ARG A 111 9.65 -14.89 3.57
CA ARG A 111 10.73 -15.16 4.54
C ARG A 111 12.15 -14.93 4.00
N GLY A 112 12.29 -14.76 2.70
CA GLY A 112 13.60 -14.59 2.04
C GLY A 112 13.83 -13.22 1.42
N MET A 113 12.82 -12.33 1.42
CA MET A 113 12.88 -11.07 0.69
C MET A 113 12.39 -9.91 1.57
N PRO A 114 13.08 -8.75 1.57
CA PRO A 114 12.57 -7.56 2.21
C PRO A 114 11.20 -7.16 1.62
N VAL A 115 10.29 -6.74 2.49
CA VAL A 115 8.93 -6.35 2.13
C VAL A 115 8.65 -4.93 2.57
N LEU A 116 8.22 -4.08 1.64
CA LEU A 116 7.64 -2.78 1.92
C LEU A 116 6.13 -2.87 1.72
N ILE A 117 5.35 -2.64 2.77
CA ILE A 117 3.90 -2.66 2.71
C ILE A 117 3.33 -1.30 3.07
N ALA A 118 2.50 -0.73 2.19
CA ALA A 118 1.62 0.38 2.51
C ALA A 118 0.19 -0.14 2.56
N CYS A 119 -0.47 -0.01 3.71
CA CYS A 119 -1.77 -0.59 3.92
C CYS A 119 -2.75 0.36 4.61
N ASP A 120 -4.02 0.26 4.22
CA ASP A 120 -5.13 0.76 5.01
C ASP A 120 -5.86 -0.43 5.61
N LEU A 121 -5.57 -0.73 6.86
CA LEU A 121 -6.19 -1.83 7.60
C LEU A 121 -7.42 -1.38 8.39
N ASN A 122 -7.82 -0.12 8.29
CA ASN A 122 -8.86 0.48 9.14
C ASN A 122 -8.58 0.19 10.63
N ALA A 123 -7.32 0.27 11.03
CA ALA A 123 -6.80 0.04 12.36
C ALA A 123 -6.27 1.35 12.95
N LYS A 124 -6.37 1.50 14.27
CA LYS A 124 -5.86 2.66 14.99
C LYS A 124 -5.09 2.19 16.21
N HIS A 125 -3.95 2.82 16.49
CA HIS A 125 -3.14 2.57 17.68
C HIS A 125 -2.47 3.85 18.15
N VAL A 126 -2.31 4.00 19.46
CA VAL A 126 -1.70 5.20 20.06
C VAL A 126 -0.25 5.39 19.62
N ASP A 127 0.50 4.29 19.41
CA ASP A 127 1.87 4.32 18.89
C ASP A 127 1.95 4.87 17.44
N TRP A 128 0.83 4.96 16.76
CA TRP A 128 0.70 5.54 15.42
C TRP A 128 0.07 6.95 15.46
N ASN A 129 0.26 7.67 16.57
CA ASN A 129 -0.32 8.99 16.78
C ASN A 129 -1.85 9.07 16.63
N SER A 130 -2.56 7.97 16.86
CA SER A 130 -4.00 7.95 16.89
C SER A 130 -4.51 8.28 18.30
N ARG A 131 -5.64 9.00 18.40
CA ARG A 131 -6.25 9.35 19.68
C ARG A 131 -6.74 8.14 20.49
N LEU A 132 -6.92 6.99 19.84
CA LEU A 132 -7.43 5.76 20.45
C LEU A 132 -6.83 4.54 19.76
N SER A 133 -6.80 3.41 20.49
CA SER A 133 -6.45 2.11 19.95
C SER A 133 -7.71 1.29 19.67
N THR A 134 -7.72 0.60 18.54
CA THR A 134 -8.73 -0.39 18.19
C THR A 134 -8.19 -1.80 18.41
N ARG A 135 -9.09 -2.79 18.53
CA ARG A 135 -8.67 -4.20 18.64
C ARG A 135 -7.75 -4.63 17.49
N ARG A 136 -8.02 -4.15 16.27
CA ARG A 136 -7.13 -4.38 15.10
C ARG A 136 -5.76 -3.73 15.26
N GLY A 137 -5.72 -2.48 15.76
CA GLY A 137 -4.47 -1.78 16.01
C GLY A 137 -3.60 -2.52 17.01
N ASN A 138 -4.19 -2.91 18.14
CA ASN A 138 -3.50 -3.72 19.15
C ASN A 138 -2.94 -5.03 18.56
N TYR A 139 -3.74 -5.70 17.71
CA TYR A 139 -3.30 -6.93 17.06
C TYR A 139 -2.10 -6.70 16.11
N CYS A 140 -2.14 -5.63 15.31
CA CYS A 140 -1.05 -5.29 14.39
C CYS A 140 0.26 -4.97 15.11
N VAL A 141 0.20 -4.34 16.28
CA VAL A 141 1.41 -4.00 17.08
C VAL A 141 2.04 -5.24 17.70
N ILE A 142 1.22 -6.20 18.12
CA ILE A 142 1.69 -7.41 18.83
C ILE A 142 2.22 -8.47 17.85
N MET A 143 1.88 -8.40 16.57
CA MET A 143 2.33 -9.42 15.61
C MET A 143 3.86 -9.45 15.53
N PRO A 144 4.49 -10.60 15.80
CA PRO A 144 5.93 -10.77 15.63
C PRO A 144 6.22 -10.87 14.13
N THR A 145 6.23 -9.74 13.45
CA THR A 145 6.80 -9.66 12.11
C THR A 145 8.31 -9.62 12.31
N GLY A 146 9.02 -10.73 12.18
CA GLY A 146 10.49 -10.75 12.18
C GLY A 146 11.11 -9.95 11.03
N THR A 147 10.32 -9.11 10.40
CA THR A 147 10.66 -8.18 9.33
C THR A 147 10.28 -6.78 9.80
N PRO A 148 11.18 -5.80 9.73
CA PRO A 148 10.84 -4.43 10.09
C PRO A 148 9.70 -3.92 9.19
N VAL A 149 8.53 -3.73 9.77
CA VAL A 149 7.42 -3.04 9.11
C VAL A 149 7.75 -1.55 9.16
N LEU A 150 8.09 -0.96 8.03
CA LEU A 150 8.19 0.48 7.92
C LEU A 150 6.77 1.04 7.95
N SER A 151 6.36 1.53 9.11
CA SER A 151 5.12 2.28 9.28
C SER A 151 5.33 3.65 8.65
N LEU A 152 4.62 3.95 7.57
CA LEU A 152 4.56 5.32 7.04
C LEU A 152 3.64 6.12 7.96
N GLU A 153 4.23 6.89 8.85
CA GLU A 153 3.49 7.80 9.71
C GLU A 153 2.85 8.90 8.87
N ARG A 154 1.57 9.14 9.12
CA ARG A 154 0.89 10.30 8.56
C ARG A 154 1.44 11.54 9.24
N ILE A 155 2.21 12.37 8.53
CA ILE A 155 2.64 13.67 9.03
C ILE A 155 1.39 14.50 9.35
N PRO A 156 1.27 15.09 10.57
CA PRO A 156 0.15 15.96 10.92
C PRO A 156 0.09 17.13 9.94
N GLN A 157 -1.07 17.30 9.28
CA GLN A 157 -1.29 18.38 8.35
C GLN A 157 -1.71 19.65 9.06
N PRO A 158 -1.20 20.81 8.70
CA PRO A 158 -1.95 22.02 8.82
C PRO A 158 -3.17 21.97 7.89
N LEU A 159 -4.31 22.44 8.35
CA LEU A 159 -5.65 22.28 7.80
C LEU A 159 -5.89 22.81 6.37
N THR A 160 -4.89 23.02 5.55
CA THR A 160 -5.01 23.46 4.17
C THR A 160 -3.92 22.81 3.33
N HIS A 161 -4.32 21.97 2.40
CA HIS A 161 -3.55 21.32 1.32
C HIS A 161 -3.01 19.90 1.61
N ALA A 162 -3.14 19.07 0.57
CA ALA A 162 -2.65 17.69 0.53
C ALA A 162 -1.12 17.63 0.75
N THR A 163 -0.64 16.81 1.68
CA THR A 163 0.78 16.66 1.95
C THR A 163 1.36 15.40 1.33
N PRO A 164 2.59 15.48 0.85
CA PRO A 164 3.33 14.32 0.39
C PRO A 164 3.87 13.48 1.56
N TRP A 165 3.96 12.18 1.35
CA TRP A 165 4.64 11.24 2.23
C TRP A 165 6.15 11.34 2.01
N LEU A 166 6.92 11.62 3.06
CA LEU A 166 8.38 11.59 3.04
C LEU A 166 8.89 10.28 3.65
N LEU A 167 9.77 9.60 2.94
CA LEU A 167 10.52 8.48 3.50
C LEU A 167 11.53 9.01 4.55
N PRO A 168 11.68 8.34 5.70
CA PRO A 168 12.75 8.70 6.63
C PRO A 168 14.11 8.49 5.97
N THR A 169 15.03 9.43 6.20
CA THR A 169 16.43 9.34 5.77
C THR A 169 17.10 8.12 6.40
N PRO A 170 17.98 7.39 5.68
CA PRO A 170 18.68 6.25 6.25
C PRO A 170 19.58 6.71 7.40
N TRP A 171 19.53 5.97 8.49
CA TRP A 171 20.43 6.13 9.61
C TRP A 171 21.88 5.97 9.14
N THR A 172 22.66 7.04 9.23
CA THR A 172 24.12 6.95 9.23
C THR A 172 24.56 6.50 10.61
N SER A 173 25.17 5.34 10.67
CA SER A 173 25.87 4.79 11.84
C SER A 173 27.00 5.65 12.29
#